data_c029fb286213de5e0c4d03e1f6288e56
#
_entry.id   c029fb286213de5e0c4d03e1f6288e56
#
_cell.length_a   1.000
_cell.length_b   1.000
_cell.length_c   1.000
_cell.angle_alpha   90.00
_cell.angle_beta   90.00
_cell.angle_gamma   90.00
#
_symmetry.space_group_name_H-M   'P 1'
#
loop_
_entity.id
_entity.type
_entity.pdbx_description
1 polymer ?
#
loop_
_entity_poly.entity_id
_entity_poly.type
_entity_poly.pdbx_seq_one_letter_code
_entity_poly.pdbx_strand_id
1 'polypeptide(L)'
;MTQRSQLWLRWRHDLLAACVSITLILTFTLNLGILNAATPSFADRVIEHRLANGLTVLMVERHQTPVVSINITFAVGGINEQVGQTGIAHLYEHMAFKGTRIVGTTDYEKEKPILDELAVIGTELDLRERELAAKAGGATTDERAAVESLQKRFLALQAQAAQYVVGNEMALLYQRHGGVGLNASTGKDLTRYMISLPSNRLSLWAAIESDRMANPVLREFYKERGVVMEERRLRNDDSPNGLLFETFTSAAFRAHGYGIPTIGWGSDILSLTPAATEAFFKTYYGPNRATIALVGDINPQETIALIEQTFGKIPAASPPPALVTVEPEQRGERRVEVEFDAEPAIVIGYHKPTLGHPDDDVFDVIDAVLSDGLTSRLHQKLVREKRLAVSVGSDASHPGVRAPNLFVITATPLAPHTTAEVEAAIYEEVEKLKQEPVSAQELDKVLNNLNADLVRGLRSNSGLASQLALYQAVAGDWRYILTSRDNVAKVTAGDVQRVAAQYFTRSNRTVAVLVKKSLNKSVTAMSGNEVQP
;
A
#
# COMPACT_ATOMS: atom_id res chain seq x y z
N MET A 1 -32.94 49.89 -72.91
CA MET A 1 -32.33 48.72 -72.24
C MET A 1 -33.24 47.54 -72.42
N THR A 2 -32.85 46.58 -73.21
CA THR A 2 -33.68 45.51 -73.74
C THR A 2 -33.89 44.39 -72.72
N GLN A 3 -35.09 43.81 -72.75
CA GLN A 3 -35.50 42.67 -71.88
C GLN A 3 -34.45 41.53 -71.76
N ARG A 4 -33.54 41.40 -72.65
CA ARG A 4 -32.45 40.41 -72.63
C ARG A 4 -31.38 40.72 -71.56
N SER A 5 -31.16 41.96 -71.18
CA SER A 5 -30.14 42.31 -70.15
C SER A 5 -30.64 42.05 -68.74
N GLN A 6 -31.95 42.05 -68.47
CA GLN A 6 -32.52 41.73 -67.18
C GLN A 6 -32.59 40.22 -66.90
N LEU A 7 -32.78 39.41 -67.94
CA LEU A 7 -32.70 37.93 -67.83
C LEU A 7 -31.29 37.45 -67.51
N TRP A 8 -30.26 38.10 -68.13
CA TRP A 8 -28.84 37.70 -67.88
C TRP A 8 -28.34 38.06 -66.50
N LEU A 9 -28.83 39.16 -65.91
CA LEU A 9 -28.55 39.54 -64.52
C LEU A 9 -29.24 38.60 -63.52
N ARG A 10 -30.48 38.15 -63.74
CA ARG A 10 -31.15 37.14 -62.89
C ARG A 10 -30.47 35.82 -62.93
N TRP A 11 -30.05 35.31 -64.09
CA TRP A 11 -29.30 34.03 -64.19
C TRP A 11 -27.96 34.06 -63.47
N ARG A 12 -27.24 35.16 -63.44
CA ARG A 12 -25.99 35.31 -62.69
C ARG A 12 -26.24 35.37 -61.16
N HIS A 13 -27.33 36.00 -60.73
CA HIS A 13 -27.67 35.99 -59.29
C HIS A 13 -28.08 34.60 -58.80
N ASP A 14 -28.87 33.88 -59.58
CA ASP A 14 -29.29 32.51 -59.18
C ASP A 14 -28.14 31.50 -59.19
N LEU A 15 -27.21 31.60 -60.13
CA LEU A 15 -25.99 30.79 -60.17
C LEU A 15 -25.03 31.12 -58.99
N LEU A 16 -24.86 32.39 -58.67
CA LEU A 16 -24.05 32.80 -57.51
C LEU A 16 -24.69 32.36 -56.17
N ALA A 17 -26.01 32.45 -56.04
CA ALA A 17 -26.74 31.98 -54.88
C ALA A 17 -26.65 30.44 -54.72
N ALA A 18 -26.76 29.70 -55.84
CA ALA A 18 -26.59 28.24 -55.81
C ALA A 18 -25.17 27.81 -55.46
N CYS A 19 -24.15 28.49 -56.01
CA CYS A 19 -22.72 28.20 -55.66
C CYS A 19 -22.41 28.52 -54.19
N VAL A 20 -22.91 29.63 -53.64
CA VAL A 20 -22.75 30.00 -52.23
C VAL A 20 -23.46 29.02 -51.33
N SER A 21 -24.67 28.55 -51.68
CA SER A 21 -25.41 27.55 -50.91
C SER A 21 -24.74 26.19 -50.94
N ILE A 22 -24.19 25.74 -52.07
CA ILE A 22 -23.45 24.48 -52.18
C ILE A 22 -22.13 24.56 -51.38
N THR A 23 -21.42 25.69 -51.42
CA THR A 23 -20.20 25.89 -50.64
C THR A 23 -20.48 25.90 -49.14
N LEU A 24 -21.57 26.52 -48.68
CA LEU A 24 -22.02 26.51 -47.27
C LEU A 24 -22.45 25.12 -46.82
N ILE A 25 -23.15 24.36 -47.65
CA ILE A 25 -23.53 22.97 -47.32
C ILE A 25 -22.29 22.06 -47.26
N LEU A 26 -21.32 22.19 -48.19
CA LEU A 26 -20.06 21.43 -48.13
C LEU A 26 -19.19 21.80 -46.93
N THR A 27 -19.11 23.07 -46.55
CA THR A 27 -18.37 23.46 -45.32
C THR A 27 -19.10 23.02 -44.06
N PHE A 28 -20.41 22.95 -44.02
CA PHE A 28 -21.20 22.47 -42.88
C PHE A 28 -21.11 20.95 -42.76
N THR A 29 -21.11 20.18 -43.87
CA THR A 29 -20.92 18.73 -43.85
C THR A 29 -19.49 18.33 -43.55
N LEU A 30 -18.46 19.08 -44.00
CA LEU A 30 -17.07 18.85 -43.58
C LEU A 30 -16.84 19.16 -42.08
N ASN A 31 -17.49 20.22 -41.54
CA ASN A 31 -17.40 20.49 -40.09
C ASN A 31 -18.18 19.50 -39.22
N LEU A 32 -19.29 18.92 -39.71
CA LEU A 32 -19.99 17.83 -38.98
C LEU A 32 -19.20 16.50 -39.00
N GLY A 33 -18.36 16.27 -39.99
CA GLY A 33 -17.47 15.09 -40.05
C GLY A 33 -16.27 15.19 -39.13
N ILE A 34 -15.86 16.40 -38.71
CA ILE A 34 -14.75 16.62 -37.76
C ILE A 34 -15.23 16.61 -36.30
N LEU A 35 -16.52 16.72 -36.03
CA LEU A 35 -17.10 16.81 -34.69
C LEU A 35 -17.42 15.47 -34.04
N ASN A 36 -17.11 14.31 -34.66
CA ASN A 36 -17.36 13.00 -34.13
C ASN A 36 -16.12 12.11 -33.97
N ALA A 37 -14.93 12.69 -33.78
CA ALA A 37 -13.88 11.95 -33.11
C ALA A 37 -14.26 11.90 -31.62
N ALA A 38 -14.96 10.84 -31.22
CA ALA A 38 -15.20 10.57 -29.80
C ALA A 38 -13.87 10.71 -29.07
N THR A 39 -13.81 11.60 -28.08
CA THR A 39 -12.61 11.71 -27.24
C THR A 39 -12.32 10.31 -26.70
N PRO A 40 -11.11 9.76 -26.92
CA PRO A 40 -10.80 8.39 -26.48
C PRO A 40 -11.15 8.25 -25.01
N SER A 41 -11.85 7.18 -24.66
CA SER A 41 -12.19 6.88 -23.27
C SER A 41 -10.90 6.76 -22.46
N PHE A 42 -11.01 6.84 -21.13
CA PHE A 42 -9.83 6.62 -20.29
C PHE A 42 -9.19 5.25 -20.59
N ALA A 43 -10.01 4.22 -20.80
CA ALA A 43 -9.54 2.86 -21.11
C ALA A 43 -8.76 2.79 -22.43
N ASP A 44 -9.15 3.53 -23.45
CA ASP A 44 -8.49 3.55 -24.75
C ASP A 44 -7.10 4.19 -24.72
N ARG A 45 -6.78 4.92 -23.65
CA ARG A 45 -5.48 5.60 -23.45
C ARG A 45 -4.48 4.74 -22.69
N VAL A 46 -4.91 3.65 -22.09
CA VAL A 46 -4.02 2.74 -21.36
C VAL A 46 -3.53 1.66 -22.32
N ILE A 47 -2.23 1.65 -22.58
CA ILE A 47 -1.59 0.63 -23.39
C ILE A 47 -1.11 -0.47 -22.45
N GLU A 48 -1.61 -1.67 -22.67
CA GLU A 48 -1.25 -2.86 -21.92
C GLU A 48 -0.37 -3.76 -22.78
N HIS A 49 0.79 -4.15 -22.26
CA HIS A 49 1.70 -5.09 -22.90
C HIS A 49 2.16 -6.15 -21.89
N ARG A 50 2.15 -7.41 -22.28
CA ARG A 50 2.59 -8.52 -21.43
C ARG A 50 3.79 -9.21 -22.06
N LEU A 51 4.90 -9.25 -21.35
CA LEU A 51 6.12 -9.93 -21.78
C LEU A 51 5.96 -11.44 -21.73
N ALA A 52 6.81 -12.16 -22.47
CA ALA A 52 6.83 -13.63 -22.49
C ALA A 52 7.09 -14.26 -21.10
N ASN A 53 7.83 -13.57 -20.23
CA ASN A 53 8.08 -13.99 -18.85
C ASN A 53 6.93 -13.64 -17.88
N GLY A 54 5.82 -13.10 -18.39
CA GLY A 54 4.62 -12.80 -17.62
C GLY A 54 4.56 -11.43 -16.97
N LEU A 55 5.59 -10.60 -17.10
CA LEU A 55 5.58 -9.21 -16.62
C LEU A 55 4.50 -8.40 -17.35
N THR A 56 3.64 -7.72 -16.61
CA THR A 56 2.63 -6.82 -17.15
C THR A 56 3.14 -5.37 -17.14
N VAL A 57 3.02 -4.70 -18.28
CA VAL A 57 3.41 -3.29 -18.46
C VAL A 57 2.18 -2.48 -18.85
N LEU A 58 1.89 -1.45 -18.08
CA LEU A 58 0.78 -0.52 -18.29
C LEU A 58 1.34 0.87 -18.57
N MET A 59 0.92 1.48 -19.67
CA MET A 59 1.48 2.77 -20.09
C MET A 59 0.38 3.77 -20.41
N VAL A 60 0.60 5.04 -20.01
CA VAL A 60 -0.23 6.17 -20.43
C VAL A 60 0.68 7.31 -20.88
N GLU A 61 0.53 7.68 -22.14
CA GLU A 61 1.29 8.75 -22.78
C GLU A 61 0.74 10.13 -22.38
N ARG A 62 1.62 11.02 -21.89
CA ARG A 62 1.31 12.41 -21.51
C ARG A 62 2.52 13.30 -21.74
N HIS A 63 2.43 14.20 -22.73
CA HIS A 63 3.56 15.06 -23.17
C HIS A 63 3.55 16.48 -22.59
N GLN A 64 2.73 16.77 -21.55
CA GLN A 64 2.65 18.11 -20.97
C GLN A 64 3.95 18.54 -20.28
N THR A 65 4.70 17.58 -19.75
CA THR A 65 6.00 17.80 -19.09
C THR A 65 6.94 16.65 -19.45
N PRO A 66 8.27 16.90 -19.61
CA PRO A 66 9.23 15.87 -19.97
C PRO A 66 9.60 14.98 -18.76
N VAL A 67 8.59 14.40 -18.11
CA VAL A 67 8.72 13.57 -16.92
C VAL A 67 7.89 12.31 -17.06
N VAL A 68 8.43 11.17 -16.64
CA VAL A 68 7.71 9.91 -16.49
C VAL A 68 7.65 9.50 -15.00
N SER A 69 6.49 9.15 -14.52
CA SER A 69 6.30 8.53 -13.20
C SER A 69 6.11 7.03 -13.37
N ILE A 70 6.84 6.26 -12.58
CA ILE A 70 6.94 4.81 -12.71
C ILE A 70 6.61 4.16 -11.38
N ASN A 71 5.84 3.09 -11.43
CA ASN A 71 5.53 2.25 -10.29
C ASN A 71 5.76 0.79 -10.67
N ILE A 72 6.59 0.08 -9.91
CA ILE A 72 6.73 -1.37 -9.98
C ILE A 72 6.01 -1.94 -8.77
N THR A 73 4.97 -2.74 -9.00
CA THR A 73 4.20 -3.39 -7.94
C THR A 73 4.31 -4.89 -8.06
N PHE A 74 4.69 -5.54 -6.97
CA PHE A 74 4.68 -7.00 -6.83
C PHE A 74 3.45 -7.41 -6.02
N ALA A 75 2.71 -8.43 -6.48
CA ALA A 75 1.57 -8.99 -5.77
C ALA A 75 2.03 -9.91 -4.62
N VAL A 76 2.83 -9.34 -3.72
CA VAL A 76 3.42 -9.98 -2.53
C VAL A 76 3.50 -8.98 -1.38
N GLY A 77 3.21 -9.45 -0.17
CA GLY A 77 3.28 -8.66 1.06
C GLY A 77 3.17 -9.57 2.29
N GLY A 78 2.84 -8.99 3.43
CA GLY A 78 2.76 -9.71 4.70
C GLY A 78 1.80 -10.92 4.71
N ILE A 79 0.80 -10.96 3.82
CA ILE A 79 -0.11 -12.12 3.66
C ILE A 79 0.62 -13.38 3.15
N ASN A 80 1.76 -13.23 2.50
CA ASN A 80 2.54 -14.33 1.92
C ASN A 80 3.59 -14.89 2.89
N GLU A 81 3.72 -14.30 4.08
CA GLU A 81 4.68 -14.69 5.09
C GLU A 81 4.19 -15.91 5.90
N GLN A 82 5.14 -16.59 6.51
CA GLN A 82 4.87 -17.72 7.40
C GLN A 82 5.23 -17.38 8.84
N VAL A 83 4.56 -18.01 9.80
CA VAL A 83 4.92 -17.91 11.21
C VAL A 83 6.38 -18.36 11.39
N GLY A 84 7.15 -17.60 12.16
CA GLY A 84 8.60 -17.77 12.32
C GLY A 84 9.45 -17.00 11.31
N GLN A 85 8.82 -16.40 10.27
CA GLN A 85 9.47 -15.59 9.25
C GLN A 85 8.68 -14.31 8.94
N THR A 86 7.89 -13.82 9.88
CA THR A 86 7.10 -12.60 9.69
C THR A 86 8.01 -11.37 9.61
N GLY A 87 7.63 -10.41 8.77
CA GLY A 87 8.43 -9.21 8.47
C GLY A 87 9.45 -9.41 7.34
N ILE A 88 9.53 -10.62 6.74
CA ILE A 88 10.50 -10.89 5.68
C ILE A 88 10.23 -10.11 4.39
N ALA A 89 8.96 -9.83 4.06
CA ALA A 89 8.59 -9.00 2.91
C ALA A 89 9.04 -7.55 3.09
N HIS A 90 8.88 -7.02 4.30
CA HIS A 90 9.33 -5.67 4.65
C HIS A 90 10.86 -5.59 4.73
N LEU A 91 11.52 -6.56 5.36
CA LEU A 91 12.98 -6.62 5.34
C LEU A 91 13.53 -6.70 3.91
N TYR A 92 12.89 -7.49 3.02
CA TYR A 92 13.32 -7.55 1.63
C TYR A 92 13.14 -6.19 0.90
N GLU A 93 12.09 -5.43 1.21
CA GLU A 93 11.94 -4.07 0.68
C GLU A 93 13.18 -3.22 0.99
N HIS A 94 13.68 -3.23 2.25
CA HIS A 94 14.91 -2.55 2.66
C HIS A 94 16.13 -3.08 1.91
N MET A 95 16.24 -4.40 1.81
CA MET A 95 17.35 -5.04 1.12
C MET A 95 17.40 -4.72 -0.38
N ALA A 96 16.25 -4.45 -1.00
CA ALA A 96 16.18 -4.08 -2.42
C ALA A 96 16.87 -2.73 -2.75
N PHE A 97 17.17 -1.89 -1.76
CA PHE A 97 17.94 -0.66 -1.92
C PHE A 97 19.45 -0.83 -1.69
N LYS A 98 19.89 -2.01 -1.26
CA LYS A 98 21.32 -2.29 -1.01
C LYS A 98 22.12 -2.55 -2.28
N GLY A 99 21.43 -2.59 -3.41
CA GLY A 99 22.04 -2.69 -4.74
C GLY A 99 22.12 -4.12 -5.28
N THR A 100 22.96 -4.28 -6.26
CA THR A 100 23.09 -5.47 -7.09
C THR A 100 24.56 -5.92 -7.16
N ARG A 101 24.88 -6.76 -8.14
CA ARG A 101 26.29 -7.14 -8.41
C ARG A 101 27.09 -5.98 -9.02
N ILE A 102 26.43 -4.92 -9.49
CA ILE A 102 27.06 -3.79 -10.18
C ILE A 102 26.90 -2.49 -9.37
N VAL A 103 25.72 -2.28 -8.77
CA VAL A 103 25.41 -1.08 -7.98
C VAL A 103 25.54 -1.41 -6.50
N GLY A 104 26.13 -0.51 -5.72
CA GLY A 104 26.31 -0.65 -4.26
C GLY A 104 27.60 -1.35 -3.85
N THR A 105 28.50 -1.63 -4.79
CA THR A 105 29.80 -2.26 -4.53
C THR A 105 30.90 -1.72 -5.40
N THR A 106 32.12 -1.71 -4.90
CA THR A 106 33.32 -1.41 -5.68
C THR A 106 33.90 -2.64 -6.39
N ASP A 107 33.66 -3.85 -5.88
CA ASP A 107 34.17 -5.11 -6.44
C ASP A 107 33.36 -6.30 -5.86
N TYR A 108 32.32 -6.72 -6.60
CA TYR A 108 31.44 -7.81 -6.16
C TYR A 108 32.13 -9.17 -6.07
N GLU A 109 33.10 -9.44 -6.97
CA GLU A 109 33.80 -10.74 -6.98
C GLU A 109 34.64 -10.95 -5.72
N LYS A 110 35.19 -9.86 -5.16
CA LYS A 110 35.89 -9.92 -3.86
C LYS A 110 34.93 -9.85 -2.68
N GLU A 111 33.80 -9.13 -2.82
CA GLU A 111 32.79 -8.99 -1.78
C GLU A 111 32.04 -10.30 -1.52
N LYS A 112 31.65 -11.01 -2.58
CA LYS A 112 30.77 -12.18 -2.51
C LYS A 112 31.25 -13.28 -1.54
N PRO A 113 32.51 -13.75 -1.58
CA PRO A 113 32.96 -14.79 -0.63
C PRO A 113 32.85 -14.36 0.83
N ILE A 114 33.02 -13.06 1.11
CA ILE A 114 32.90 -12.50 2.46
C ILE A 114 31.42 -12.49 2.89
N LEU A 115 30.51 -12.12 1.99
CA LEU A 115 29.07 -12.15 2.26
C LEU A 115 28.56 -13.59 2.48
N ASP A 116 29.06 -14.55 1.70
CA ASP A 116 28.72 -15.97 1.86
C ASP A 116 29.17 -16.50 3.23
N GLU A 117 30.40 -16.21 3.66
CA GLU A 117 30.90 -16.59 4.97
C GLU A 117 30.16 -15.88 6.09
N LEU A 118 29.86 -14.57 5.91
CA LEU A 118 29.11 -13.79 6.87
C LEU A 118 27.69 -14.35 7.09
N ALA A 119 27.04 -14.83 6.03
CA ALA A 119 25.72 -15.47 6.12
C ALA A 119 25.77 -16.76 6.96
N VAL A 120 26.81 -17.57 6.81
CA VAL A 120 26.99 -18.81 7.60
C VAL A 120 27.28 -18.48 9.06
N ILE A 121 28.30 -17.66 9.33
CA ILE A 121 28.73 -17.31 10.70
C ILE A 121 27.62 -16.55 11.44
N GLY A 122 26.94 -15.62 10.79
CA GLY A 122 25.84 -14.86 11.41
C GLY A 122 24.64 -15.74 11.75
N THR A 123 24.30 -16.71 10.89
CA THR A 123 23.22 -17.69 11.16
C THR A 123 23.59 -18.60 12.34
N GLU A 124 24.83 -19.06 12.40
CA GLU A 124 25.29 -19.87 13.52
C GLU A 124 25.34 -19.07 14.83
N LEU A 125 25.80 -17.83 14.78
CA LEU A 125 25.81 -16.92 15.94
C LEU A 125 24.39 -16.72 16.49
N ASP A 126 23.42 -16.35 15.65
CA ASP A 126 22.02 -16.19 16.05
C ASP A 126 21.43 -17.48 16.67
N LEU A 127 21.79 -18.65 16.15
CA LEU A 127 21.35 -19.94 16.70
C LEU A 127 21.93 -20.18 18.08
N ARG A 128 23.26 -20.01 18.24
CA ARG A 128 23.97 -20.24 19.52
C ARG A 128 23.49 -19.26 20.60
N GLU A 129 23.33 -18.00 20.28
CA GLU A 129 22.81 -17.02 21.22
C GLU A 129 21.40 -17.38 21.72
N ARG A 130 20.51 -17.86 20.84
CA ARG A 130 19.16 -18.35 21.23
C ARG A 130 19.22 -19.62 22.09
N GLU A 131 20.07 -20.56 21.73
CA GLU A 131 20.27 -21.78 22.55
C GLU A 131 20.74 -21.42 23.96
N LEU A 132 21.69 -20.48 24.08
CA LEU A 132 22.18 -20.02 25.38
C LEU A 132 21.12 -19.30 26.20
N ALA A 133 20.33 -18.43 25.54
CA ALA A 133 19.25 -17.71 26.20
C ALA A 133 18.13 -18.64 26.72
N ALA A 134 17.88 -19.74 26.03
CA ALA A 134 16.86 -20.73 26.41
C ALA A 134 17.35 -21.73 27.51
N LYS A 135 18.62 -21.75 27.82
CA LYS A 135 19.23 -22.77 28.72
C LYS A 135 18.92 -22.47 30.18
N ALA A 136 18.11 -23.29 30.82
CA ALA A 136 17.62 -23.09 32.19
C ALA A 136 18.73 -23.07 33.27
N GLY A 137 19.88 -23.70 33.02
CA GLY A 137 21.06 -23.73 33.94
C GLY A 137 22.09 -22.64 33.68
N GLY A 138 21.81 -21.73 32.72
CA GLY A 138 22.79 -20.76 32.23
C GLY A 138 23.86 -21.40 31.32
N ALA A 139 24.60 -20.55 30.61
CA ALA A 139 25.67 -20.97 29.72
C ALA A 139 26.95 -21.39 30.51
N THR A 140 27.61 -22.42 30.05
CA THR A 140 28.95 -22.78 30.55
C THR A 140 30.01 -21.78 30.08
N THR A 141 31.19 -21.77 30.70
CA THR A 141 32.30 -20.91 30.27
C THR A 141 32.73 -21.20 28.84
N ASP A 142 32.79 -22.48 28.46
CA ASP A 142 33.20 -22.90 27.10
C ASP A 142 32.17 -22.48 26.04
N GLU A 143 30.87 -22.59 26.34
CA GLU A 143 29.80 -22.13 25.43
C GLU A 143 29.84 -20.63 25.22
N ARG A 144 30.07 -19.84 26.27
CA ARG A 144 30.25 -18.38 26.17
C ARG A 144 31.48 -18.03 25.35
N ALA A 145 32.60 -18.69 25.57
CA ALA A 145 33.83 -18.49 24.81
C ALA A 145 33.65 -18.83 23.33
N ALA A 146 32.88 -19.87 23.01
CA ALA A 146 32.53 -20.20 21.61
C ALA A 146 31.69 -19.11 20.94
N VAL A 147 30.66 -18.60 21.62
CA VAL A 147 29.84 -17.48 21.09
C VAL A 147 30.68 -16.21 20.93
N GLU A 148 31.54 -15.88 21.89
CA GLU A 148 32.43 -14.73 21.78
C GLU A 148 33.39 -14.85 20.58
N SER A 149 33.90 -16.06 20.31
CA SER A 149 34.74 -16.31 19.13
C SER A 149 33.98 -16.11 17.81
N LEU A 150 32.74 -16.63 17.73
CA LEU A 150 31.86 -16.40 16.56
C LEU A 150 31.58 -14.91 16.38
N GLN A 151 31.26 -14.20 17.46
CA GLN A 151 30.98 -12.77 17.42
C GLN A 151 32.19 -11.96 16.95
N LYS A 152 33.40 -12.28 17.39
CA LYS A 152 34.64 -11.65 16.88
C LYS A 152 34.82 -11.89 15.39
N ARG A 153 34.60 -13.14 14.93
CA ARG A 153 34.69 -13.48 13.49
C ARG A 153 33.65 -12.77 12.68
N PHE A 154 32.39 -12.71 13.14
CA PHE A 154 31.29 -12.02 12.53
C PHE A 154 31.59 -10.51 12.33
N LEU A 155 32.06 -9.83 13.40
CA LEU A 155 32.43 -8.41 13.32
C LEU A 155 33.59 -8.16 12.37
N ALA A 156 34.57 -9.04 12.34
CA ALA A 156 35.70 -8.95 11.41
C ALA A 156 35.25 -9.09 9.94
N LEU A 157 34.34 -10.01 9.66
CA LEU A 157 33.75 -10.18 8.31
C LEU A 157 32.90 -8.98 7.91
N GLN A 158 32.10 -8.43 8.82
CA GLN A 158 31.35 -7.19 8.54
C GLN A 158 32.29 -6.04 8.18
N ALA A 159 33.39 -5.86 8.91
CA ALA A 159 34.38 -4.82 8.63
C ALA A 159 35.09 -5.04 7.27
N GLN A 160 35.32 -6.30 6.88
CA GLN A 160 35.88 -6.64 5.56
C GLN A 160 34.88 -6.37 4.44
N ALA A 161 33.61 -6.78 4.58
CA ALA A 161 32.58 -6.53 3.58
C ALA A 161 32.35 -5.03 3.38
N ALA A 162 32.36 -4.24 4.45
CA ALA A 162 32.14 -2.79 4.42
C ALA A 162 33.15 -2.05 3.54
N GLN A 163 34.35 -2.61 3.28
CA GLN A 163 35.36 -2.00 2.41
C GLN A 163 34.93 -1.97 0.93
N TYR A 164 33.99 -2.81 0.54
CA TYR A 164 33.45 -2.88 -0.81
C TYR A 164 32.15 -2.12 -0.98
N VAL A 165 31.46 -1.76 0.10
CA VAL A 165 30.13 -1.14 0.05
C VAL A 165 30.20 0.30 -0.43
N VAL A 166 29.42 0.62 -1.46
CA VAL A 166 29.12 2.01 -1.87
C VAL A 166 27.72 2.36 -1.33
N GLY A 167 27.70 3.03 -0.19
CA GLY A 167 26.46 3.34 0.52
C GLY A 167 25.49 4.20 -0.28
N ASN A 168 24.20 3.82 -0.29
CA ASN A 168 23.11 4.54 -0.94
C ASN A 168 23.31 4.83 -2.45
N GLU A 169 24.19 4.10 -3.14
CA GLU A 169 24.55 4.38 -4.52
C GLU A 169 23.34 4.43 -5.46
N MET A 170 22.39 3.50 -5.31
CA MET A 170 21.16 3.48 -6.13
C MET A 170 20.36 4.78 -5.99
N ALA A 171 20.14 5.25 -4.76
CA ALA A 171 19.42 6.50 -4.52
C ALA A 171 20.18 7.71 -5.06
N LEU A 172 21.52 7.73 -4.88
CA LEU A 172 22.39 8.79 -5.42
C LEU A 172 22.42 8.81 -6.95
N LEU A 173 22.40 7.65 -7.62
CA LEU A 173 22.29 7.57 -9.08
C LEU A 173 20.99 8.22 -9.56
N TYR A 174 19.86 7.87 -8.96
CA TYR A 174 18.58 8.49 -9.30
C TYR A 174 18.58 10.00 -9.04
N GLN A 175 19.04 10.43 -7.88
CA GLN A 175 19.09 11.85 -7.50
C GLN A 175 19.95 12.67 -8.47
N ARG A 176 21.16 12.18 -8.85
CA ARG A 176 22.06 12.85 -9.81
C ARG A 176 21.45 12.97 -11.19
N HIS A 177 20.52 12.09 -11.54
CA HIS A 177 19.83 12.10 -12.82
C HIS A 177 18.43 12.70 -12.79
N GLY A 178 18.10 13.47 -11.74
CA GLY A 178 16.84 14.21 -11.61
C GLY A 178 15.67 13.36 -11.13
N GLY A 179 15.92 12.19 -10.54
CA GLY A 179 14.91 11.37 -9.90
C GLY A 179 14.32 12.03 -8.66
N VAL A 180 13.00 12.03 -8.55
CA VAL A 180 12.25 12.56 -7.41
C VAL A 180 11.22 11.55 -6.94
N GLY A 181 10.90 11.56 -5.65
CA GLY A 181 9.90 10.68 -5.06
C GLY A 181 10.31 9.20 -5.06
N LEU A 182 11.63 8.88 -5.06
CA LEU A 182 12.09 7.52 -4.84
C LEU A 182 11.58 7.04 -3.48
N ASN A 183 10.76 6.01 -3.51
CA ASN A 183 10.19 5.42 -2.30
C ASN A 183 9.77 3.97 -2.55
N ALA A 184 9.52 3.24 -1.47
CA ALA A 184 8.90 1.93 -1.50
C ALA A 184 7.89 1.78 -0.36
N SER A 185 7.06 0.77 -0.44
CA SER A 185 6.16 0.41 0.66
C SER A 185 5.76 -1.05 0.56
N THR A 186 5.73 -1.71 1.70
CA THR A 186 5.21 -3.06 1.86
C THR A 186 3.92 -3.02 2.69
N GLY A 187 2.85 -3.56 2.12
CA GLY A 187 1.58 -3.76 2.79
C GLY A 187 1.28 -5.23 3.01
N LYS A 188 0.03 -5.54 3.32
CA LYS A 188 -0.41 -6.94 3.42
C LYS A 188 -0.39 -7.66 2.07
N ASP A 189 -0.82 -6.97 1.02
CA ASP A 189 -1.13 -7.58 -0.27
C ASP A 189 -0.06 -7.37 -1.32
N LEU A 190 0.78 -6.34 -1.17
CA LEU A 190 1.72 -5.92 -2.20
C LEU A 190 2.94 -5.18 -1.66
N THR A 191 4.02 -5.23 -2.43
CA THR A 191 5.22 -4.40 -2.28
C THR A 191 5.38 -3.52 -3.52
N ARG A 192 5.62 -2.22 -3.33
CA ARG A 192 5.70 -1.23 -4.39
C ARG A 192 7.01 -0.46 -4.34
N TYR A 193 7.53 -0.14 -5.52
CA TYR A 193 8.68 0.75 -5.71
C TYR A 193 8.29 1.85 -6.69
N MET A 194 8.50 3.10 -6.34
CA MET A 194 8.04 4.24 -7.12
C MET A 194 9.10 5.31 -7.28
N ILE A 195 9.10 5.95 -8.45
CA ILE A 195 9.97 7.08 -8.77
C ILE A 195 9.38 7.90 -9.92
N SER A 196 9.72 9.18 -9.99
CA SER A 196 9.53 10.01 -11.17
C SER A 196 10.87 10.51 -11.69
N LEU A 197 11.06 10.47 -13.00
CA LEU A 197 12.33 10.79 -13.67
C LEU A 197 12.10 11.69 -14.90
N PRO A 198 13.08 12.50 -15.31
CA PRO A 198 13.07 13.07 -16.67
C PRO A 198 12.96 11.97 -17.72
N SER A 199 12.12 12.16 -18.75
CA SER A 199 11.82 11.12 -19.75
C SER A 199 13.06 10.58 -20.46
N ASN A 200 14.09 11.41 -20.66
CA ASN A 200 15.37 11.00 -21.25
C ASN A 200 16.24 10.13 -20.31
N ARG A 201 15.76 9.76 -19.12
CA ARG A 201 16.43 8.88 -18.16
C ARG A 201 15.74 7.51 -18.00
N LEU A 202 14.76 7.22 -18.83
CA LEU A 202 14.03 5.95 -18.77
C LEU A 202 14.97 4.73 -18.99
N SER A 203 15.97 4.84 -19.84
CA SER A 203 16.97 3.77 -20.05
C SER A 203 17.83 3.50 -18.82
N LEU A 204 18.20 4.53 -18.07
CA LEU A 204 18.90 4.39 -16.78
C LEU A 204 18.02 3.64 -15.77
N TRP A 205 16.76 4.06 -15.65
CA TRP A 205 15.81 3.38 -14.77
C TRP A 205 15.64 1.91 -15.15
N ALA A 206 15.44 1.61 -16.44
CA ALA A 206 15.27 0.24 -16.90
C ALA A 206 16.49 -0.64 -16.60
N ALA A 207 17.70 -0.10 -16.74
CA ALA A 207 18.93 -0.81 -16.42
C ALA A 207 19.06 -1.11 -14.92
N ILE A 208 18.79 -0.11 -14.05
CA ILE A 208 18.89 -0.27 -12.59
C ILE A 208 17.82 -1.24 -12.09
N GLU A 209 16.56 -1.05 -12.48
CA GLU A 209 15.45 -1.83 -11.94
C GLU A 209 15.41 -3.26 -12.46
N SER A 210 15.82 -3.49 -13.71
CA SER A 210 15.91 -4.87 -14.22
C SER A 210 17.05 -5.63 -13.55
N ASP A 211 18.19 -4.98 -13.28
CA ASP A 211 19.28 -5.61 -12.53
C ASP A 211 18.90 -5.84 -11.07
N ARG A 212 18.19 -4.91 -10.42
CA ARG A 212 17.64 -5.09 -9.07
C ARG A 212 16.65 -6.27 -9.00
N MET A 213 15.80 -6.44 -10.02
CA MET A 213 14.86 -7.57 -10.10
C MET A 213 15.56 -8.90 -10.37
N ALA A 214 16.68 -8.89 -11.12
CA ALA A 214 17.40 -10.10 -11.51
C ALA A 214 18.48 -10.53 -10.51
N ASN A 215 19.22 -9.57 -9.96
CA ASN A 215 20.48 -9.79 -9.24
C ASN A 215 20.58 -9.00 -7.93
N PRO A 216 19.57 -8.97 -7.06
CA PRO A 216 19.70 -8.27 -5.77
C PRO A 216 20.78 -8.93 -4.92
N VAL A 217 21.50 -8.12 -4.16
CA VAL A 217 22.52 -8.59 -3.22
C VAL A 217 22.16 -8.15 -1.81
N LEU A 218 22.07 -9.10 -0.88
CA LEU A 218 21.67 -8.86 0.51
C LEU A 218 22.84 -8.28 1.34
N ARG A 219 23.38 -7.13 0.88
CA ARG A 219 24.47 -6.40 1.51
C ARG A 219 24.02 -5.82 2.84
N GLU A 220 24.91 -5.81 3.84
CA GLU A 220 24.60 -5.27 5.17
C GLU A 220 23.34 -5.89 5.82
N PHE A 221 23.00 -7.15 5.50
CA PHE A 221 21.76 -7.82 5.93
C PHE A 221 21.49 -7.68 7.43
N TYR A 222 22.47 -8.04 8.27
CA TYR A 222 22.28 -7.99 9.73
C TYR A 222 22.17 -6.58 10.29
N LYS A 223 22.78 -5.59 9.61
CA LYS A 223 22.63 -4.19 9.95
C LYS A 223 21.20 -3.72 9.61
N GLU A 224 20.68 -4.06 8.42
CA GLU A 224 19.31 -3.71 8.03
C GLU A 224 18.27 -4.43 8.88
N ARG A 225 18.50 -5.68 9.26
CA ARG A 225 17.67 -6.39 10.24
C ARG A 225 17.57 -5.59 11.56
N GLY A 226 18.68 -5.01 12.02
CA GLY A 226 18.70 -4.10 13.16
C GLY A 226 17.94 -2.80 12.92
N VAL A 227 18.01 -2.22 11.71
CA VAL A 227 17.23 -1.03 11.32
C VAL A 227 15.73 -1.33 11.34
N VAL A 228 15.29 -2.47 10.80
CA VAL A 228 13.89 -2.90 10.85
C VAL A 228 13.40 -3.13 12.28
N MET A 229 14.26 -3.69 13.15
CA MET A 229 13.94 -3.82 14.59
C MET A 229 13.75 -2.46 15.27
N GLU A 230 14.60 -1.48 14.96
CA GLU A 230 14.47 -0.12 15.50
C GLU A 230 13.22 0.57 14.94
N GLU A 231 12.90 0.36 13.66
CA GLU A 231 11.67 0.86 13.06
C GLU A 231 10.43 0.24 13.74
N ARG A 232 10.44 -1.08 14.01
CA ARG A 232 9.39 -1.75 14.77
C ARG A 232 9.22 -1.12 16.15
N ARG A 233 10.34 -0.88 16.85
CA ARG A 233 10.32 -0.25 18.17
C ARG A 233 9.62 1.13 18.10
N LEU A 234 10.02 1.95 17.14
CA LEU A 234 9.49 3.32 16.99
C LEU A 234 8.04 3.36 16.51
N ARG A 235 7.65 2.46 15.59
CA ARG A 235 6.32 2.50 14.97
C ARG A 235 5.26 1.68 15.70
N ASN A 236 5.67 0.62 16.41
CA ASN A 236 4.77 -0.32 17.07
C ASN A 236 4.98 -0.32 18.58
N ASP A 237 6.18 -0.70 19.07
CA ASP A 237 6.38 -1.00 20.49
C ASP A 237 6.34 0.26 21.36
N ASP A 238 6.93 1.38 20.91
CA ASP A 238 6.94 2.68 21.58
C ASP A 238 5.85 3.64 21.06
N SER A 239 5.00 3.19 20.14
CA SER A 239 3.91 3.99 19.58
C SER A 239 2.55 3.54 20.14
N PRO A 240 1.82 4.40 20.87
CA PRO A 240 0.52 4.03 21.42
C PRO A 240 -0.48 3.60 20.32
N ASN A 241 -0.51 4.33 19.20
CA ASN A 241 -1.36 3.98 18.07
C ASN A 241 -0.88 2.72 17.36
N GLY A 242 0.43 2.55 17.17
CA GLY A 242 1.01 1.35 16.55
C GLY A 242 0.66 0.10 17.34
N LEU A 243 0.85 0.13 18.66
CA LEU A 243 0.52 -0.99 19.55
C LEU A 243 -0.99 -1.26 19.58
N LEU A 244 -1.82 -0.19 19.61
CA LEU A 244 -3.28 -0.33 19.58
C LEU A 244 -3.75 -1.01 18.29
N PHE A 245 -3.27 -0.58 17.13
CA PHE A 245 -3.64 -1.17 15.83
C PHE A 245 -3.11 -2.58 15.64
N GLU A 246 -1.90 -2.88 16.11
CA GLU A 246 -1.34 -4.24 16.09
C GLU A 246 -2.18 -5.19 16.94
N THR A 247 -2.51 -4.79 18.18
CA THR A 247 -3.33 -5.58 19.09
C THR A 247 -4.75 -5.76 18.55
N PHE A 248 -5.35 -4.69 18.02
CA PHE A 248 -6.65 -4.71 17.37
C PHE A 248 -6.69 -5.70 16.21
N THR A 249 -5.75 -5.59 15.29
CA THR A 249 -5.72 -6.41 14.07
C THR A 249 -5.47 -7.88 14.39
N SER A 250 -4.59 -8.16 15.35
CA SER A 250 -4.32 -9.52 15.83
C SER A 250 -5.52 -10.13 16.56
N ALA A 251 -6.32 -9.33 17.25
CA ALA A 251 -7.56 -9.80 17.87
C ALA A 251 -8.67 -10.02 16.83
N ALA A 252 -8.73 -9.19 15.79
CA ALA A 252 -9.75 -9.29 14.76
C ALA A 252 -9.56 -10.53 13.86
N PHE A 253 -8.33 -10.93 13.57
CA PHE A 253 -8.03 -12.10 12.74
C PHE A 253 -7.46 -13.24 13.59
N ARG A 254 -8.16 -14.37 13.60
CA ARG A 254 -7.79 -15.54 14.38
C ARG A 254 -6.87 -16.50 13.63
N ALA A 255 -7.05 -16.61 12.31
CA ALA A 255 -6.36 -17.59 11.48
C ALA A 255 -5.69 -16.97 10.26
N HIS A 256 -6.29 -15.93 9.67
CA HIS A 256 -5.80 -15.34 8.44
C HIS A 256 -4.55 -14.48 8.68
N GLY A 257 -3.62 -14.48 7.72
CA GLY A 257 -2.35 -13.72 7.79
C GLY A 257 -2.50 -12.20 7.94
N TYR A 258 -3.71 -11.66 7.77
CA TYR A 258 -3.99 -10.26 8.07
C TYR A 258 -3.83 -9.89 9.55
N GLY A 259 -3.94 -10.85 10.46
CA GLY A 259 -3.70 -10.65 11.88
C GLY A 259 -2.23 -10.47 12.28
N ILE A 260 -1.28 -10.78 11.38
CA ILE A 260 0.15 -10.65 11.64
C ILE A 260 0.59 -9.21 11.30
N PRO A 261 1.40 -8.51 12.09
CA PRO A 261 1.89 -7.18 11.72
C PRO A 261 2.76 -7.22 10.44
N THR A 262 2.62 -6.24 9.55
CA THR A 262 3.40 -6.21 8.29
C THR A 262 4.90 -6.06 8.54
N ILE A 263 5.27 -5.34 9.60
CA ILE A 263 6.68 -5.21 10.00
C ILE A 263 7.25 -6.53 10.59
N GLY A 264 6.39 -7.47 10.96
CA GLY A 264 6.74 -8.74 11.58
C GLY A 264 6.82 -8.68 13.11
N TRP A 265 6.82 -9.86 13.74
CA TRP A 265 7.09 -9.99 15.18
C TRP A 265 8.57 -9.81 15.46
N GLY A 266 8.94 -9.15 16.56
CA GLY A 266 10.33 -8.89 16.91
C GLY A 266 11.18 -10.16 17.00
N SER A 267 10.64 -11.26 17.56
CA SER A 267 11.30 -12.58 17.61
C SER A 267 11.59 -13.15 16.21
N ASP A 268 10.64 -12.98 15.29
CA ASP A 268 10.77 -13.49 13.93
C ASP A 268 11.81 -12.67 13.15
N ILE A 269 11.73 -11.33 13.21
CA ILE A 269 12.71 -10.45 12.57
C ILE A 269 14.13 -10.81 12.98
N LEU A 270 14.38 -11.00 14.28
CA LEU A 270 15.70 -11.40 14.81
C LEU A 270 16.14 -12.80 14.33
N SER A 271 15.20 -13.63 13.87
CA SER A 271 15.48 -14.97 13.36
C SER A 271 15.64 -15.05 11.84
N LEU A 272 15.31 -13.96 11.10
CA LEU A 272 15.48 -13.93 9.66
C LEU A 272 16.94 -14.09 9.25
N THR A 273 17.16 -14.92 8.24
CA THR A 273 18.49 -15.20 7.69
C THR A 273 18.61 -14.76 6.23
N PRO A 274 19.82 -14.50 5.71
CA PRO A 274 20.02 -14.22 4.29
C PRO A 274 19.45 -15.31 3.39
N ALA A 275 19.63 -16.59 3.75
CA ALA A 275 19.12 -17.71 2.96
C ALA A 275 17.59 -17.75 2.88
N ALA A 276 16.88 -17.50 3.99
CA ALA A 276 15.41 -17.43 4.01
C ALA A 276 14.92 -16.23 3.18
N THR A 277 15.58 -15.07 3.28
CA THR A 277 15.24 -13.87 2.54
C THR A 277 15.45 -14.04 1.03
N GLU A 278 16.55 -14.70 0.63
CA GLU A 278 16.80 -15.02 -0.77
C GLU A 278 15.77 -16.02 -1.32
N ALA A 279 15.38 -17.04 -0.53
CA ALA A 279 14.35 -18.00 -0.90
C ALA A 279 12.98 -17.31 -1.07
N PHE A 280 12.63 -16.40 -0.18
CA PHE A 280 11.41 -15.59 -0.26
C PHE A 280 11.41 -14.71 -1.54
N PHE A 281 12.51 -14.03 -1.82
CA PHE A 281 12.67 -13.26 -3.04
C PHE A 281 12.46 -14.13 -4.29
N LYS A 282 13.17 -15.24 -4.41
CA LYS A 282 13.06 -16.17 -5.55
C LYS A 282 11.64 -16.69 -5.76
N THR A 283 10.90 -16.85 -4.68
CA THR A 283 9.51 -17.38 -4.72
C THR A 283 8.51 -16.31 -5.14
N TYR A 284 8.67 -15.08 -4.65
CA TYR A 284 7.60 -14.09 -4.70
C TYR A 284 7.86 -12.87 -5.60
N TYR A 285 9.13 -12.52 -5.89
CA TYR A 285 9.46 -11.28 -6.63
C TYR A 285 9.84 -11.52 -8.11
N GLY A 286 9.31 -12.57 -8.71
CA GLY A 286 9.51 -12.81 -10.14
C GLY A 286 8.72 -11.86 -11.05
N PRO A 287 9.15 -11.70 -12.33
CA PRO A 287 8.51 -10.81 -13.29
C PRO A 287 7.03 -11.13 -13.53
N ASN A 288 6.64 -12.40 -13.51
CA ASN A 288 5.26 -12.85 -13.67
C ASN A 288 4.32 -12.49 -12.50
N ARG A 289 4.83 -11.84 -11.46
CA ARG A 289 4.09 -11.30 -10.33
C ARG A 289 4.21 -9.78 -10.22
N ALA A 290 4.93 -9.18 -11.16
CA ALA A 290 5.17 -7.75 -11.21
C ALA A 290 4.27 -7.06 -12.23
N THR A 291 3.86 -5.86 -11.90
CA THR A 291 3.26 -4.90 -12.82
C THR A 291 4.12 -3.64 -12.82
N ILE A 292 4.51 -3.20 -14.01
CA ILE A 292 5.16 -1.90 -14.22
C ILE A 292 4.12 -0.95 -14.82
N ALA A 293 3.83 0.16 -14.14
CA ALA A 293 3.01 1.22 -14.69
C ALA A 293 3.87 2.46 -14.96
N LEU A 294 3.85 2.96 -16.20
CA LEU A 294 4.57 4.14 -16.65
C LEU A 294 3.56 5.19 -17.15
N VAL A 295 3.61 6.37 -16.58
CA VAL A 295 2.72 7.48 -16.98
C VAL A 295 3.55 8.73 -17.19
N GLY A 296 3.47 9.33 -18.37
CA GLY A 296 4.19 10.57 -18.66
C GLY A 296 4.67 10.66 -20.10
N ASP A 297 5.75 11.41 -20.28
CA ASP A 297 6.36 11.67 -21.57
C ASP A 297 7.19 10.46 -22.04
N ILE A 298 6.49 9.52 -22.66
CA ILE A 298 7.02 8.26 -23.19
C ILE A 298 6.52 8.01 -24.61
N ASN A 299 7.34 7.32 -25.41
CA ASN A 299 6.89 6.66 -26.63
C ASN A 299 6.62 5.18 -26.30
N PRO A 300 5.40 4.67 -26.47
CA PRO A 300 5.07 3.30 -26.07
C PRO A 300 5.88 2.22 -26.79
N GLN A 301 6.12 2.37 -28.08
CA GLN A 301 6.86 1.38 -28.89
C GLN A 301 8.32 1.30 -28.44
N GLU A 302 8.98 2.44 -28.24
CA GLU A 302 10.35 2.50 -27.75
C GLU A 302 10.45 1.99 -26.30
N THR A 303 9.45 2.31 -25.48
CA THR A 303 9.37 1.86 -24.09
C THR A 303 9.21 0.34 -24.00
N ILE A 304 8.33 -0.27 -24.81
CA ILE A 304 8.17 -1.72 -24.89
C ILE A 304 9.50 -2.37 -25.30
N ALA A 305 10.13 -1.90 -26.37
CA ALA A 305 11.40 -2.44 -26.84
C ALA A 305 12.49 -2.38 -25.75
N LEU A 306 12.58 -1.26 -25.02
CA LEU A 306 13.50 -1.10 -23.89
C LEU A 306 13.22 -2.10 -22.76
N ILE A 307 11.96 -2.26 -22.37
CA ILE A 307 11.57 -3.18 -21.30
C ILE A 307 11.79 -4.64 -21.71
N GLU A 308 11.52 -5.00 -22.96
CA GLU A 308 11.83 -6.34 -23.47
C GLU A 308 13.34 -6.64 -23.48
N GLN A 309 14.17 -5.66 -23.86
CA GLN A 309 15.63 -5.80 -23.85
C GLN A 309 16.21 -5.96 -22.44
N THR A 310 15.59 -5.41 -21.43
CA THR A 310 16.04 -5.40 -20.03
C THR A 310 15.31 -6.44 -19.20
N PHE A 311 14.06 -6.23 -18.87
CA PHE A 311 13.25 -7.11 -18.01
C PHE A 311 12.86 -8.43 -18.70
N GLY A 312 12.73 -8.44 -20.04
CA GLY A 312 12.35 -9.65 -20.79
C GLY A 312 13.36 -10.80 -20.68
N LYS A 313 14.60 -10.51 -20.29
CA LYS A 313 15.66 -11.51 -20.07
C LYS A 313 15.56 -12.22 -18.72
N ILE A 314 14.77 -11.70 -17.80
CA ILE A 314 14.60 -12.26 -16.46
C ILE A 314 13.65 -13.45 -16.56
N PRO A 315 14.02 -14.64 -16.08
CA PRO A 315 13.14 -15.81 -16.16
C PRO A 315 11.91 -15.63 -15.26
N ALA A 316 10.79 -16.19 -15.69
CA ALA A 316 9.59 -16.26 -14.85
C ALA A 316 9.86 -17.09 -13.59
N ALA A 317 9.35 -16.64 -12.45
CA ALA A 317 9.38 -17.43 -11.22
C ALA A 317 8.32 -18.55 -11.26
N SER A 318 8.57 -19.62 -10.52
CA SER A 318 7.57 -20.66 -10.29
C SER A 318 6.34 -20.07 -9.57
N PRO A 319 5.14 -20.64 -9.78
CA PRO A 319 3.96 -20.23 -9.02
C PRO A 319 4.21 -20.37 -7.52
N PRO A 320 3.93 -19.33 -6.71
CA PRO A 320 4.10 -19.43 -5.26
C PRO A 320 3.02 -20.35 -4.66
N PRO A 321 3.22 -20.80 -3.41
CA PRO A 321 2.20 -21.51 -2.67
C PRO A 321 0.88 -20.73 -2.64
N ALA A 322 -0.25 -21.44 -2.76
CA ALA A 322 -1.57 -20.82 -2.67
C ALA A 322 -1.85 -20.37 -1.22
N LEU A 323 -2.51 -19.23 -1.07
CA LEU A 323 -3.06 -18.78 0.22
C LEU A 323 -4.35 -19.56 0.47
N VAL A 324 -4.31 -20.55 1.37
CA VAL A 324 -5.44 -21.45 1.61
C VAL A 324 -6.17 -21.15 2.91
N THR A 325 -5.55 -20.42 3.83
CA THR A 325 -6.16 -20.11 5.12
C THR A 325 -7.25 -19.05 4.97
N VAL A 326 -8.45 -19.39 5.40
CA VAL A 326 -9.61 -18.50 5.44
C VAL A 326 -9.91 -18.13 6.88
N GLU A 327 -10.20 -16.85 7.15
CA GLU A 327 -10.63 -16.43 8.48
C GLU A 327 -11.99 -17.06 8.80
N PRO A 328 -12.12 -17.79 9.91
CA PRO A 328 -13.41 -18.35 10.33
C PRO A 328 -14.39 -17.23 10.74
N GLU A 329 -15.69 -17.48 10.49
CA GLU A 329 -16.76 -16.58 10.88
C GLU A 329 -16.65 -16.19 12.37
N GLN A 330 -16.73 -14.90 12.65
CA GLN A 330 -16.77 -14.38 14.02
C GLN A 330 -18.17 -14.52 14.60
N ARG A 331 -18.29 -15.21 15.75
CA ARG A 331 -19.58 -15.51 16.41
C ARG A 331 -19.80 -14.78 17.72
N GLY A 332 -19.06 -13.73 17.99
CA GLY A 332 -19.16 -12.91 19.18
C GLY A 332 -18.21 -11.74 19.16
N GLU A 333 -18.56 -10.67 19.87
CA GLU A 333 -17.68 -9.50 20.02
C GLU A 333 -16.32 -9.93 20.60
N ARG A 334 -15.24 -9.41 20.01
CA ARG A 334 -13.90 -9.49 20.56
C ARG A 334 -13.53 -8.13 21.14
N ARG A 335 -12.96 -8.12 22.34
CA ARG A 335 -12.56 -6.88 23.01
C ARG A 335 -11.19 -7.03 23.63
N VAL A 336 -10.31 -6.05 23.36
CA VAL A 336 -8.96 -6.00 23.92
C VAL A 336 -8.69 -4.60 24.48
N GLU A 337 -7.83 -4.55 25.49
CA GLU A 337 -7.38 -3.31 26.12
C GLU A 337 -5.86 -3.25 26.06
N VAL A 338 -5.35 -2.07 25.76
CA VAL A 338 -3.92 -1.77 25.69
C VAL A 338 -3.59 -0.68 26.69
N GLU A 339 -2.74 -0.98 27.67
CA GLU A 339 -2.24 0.01 28.63
C GLU A 339 -1.01 0.74 28.06
N PHE A 340 -1.10 2.06 27.99
CA PHE A 340 0.01 2.90 27.55
C PHE A 340 -0.04 4.27 28.23
N ASP A 341 1.10 4.93 28.41
CA ASP A 341 1.14 6.31 28.95
C ASP A 341 0.88 7.32 27.83
N ALA A 342 -0.38 7.32 27.35
CA ALA A 342 -0.84 8.22 26.29
C ALA A 342 -2.33 8.56 26.50
N GLU A 343 -2.83 9.50 25.70
CA GLU A 343 -4.27 9.82 25.70
C GLU A 343 -5.09 8.62 25.19
N PRO A 344 -6.28 8.39 25.79
CA PRO A 344 -7.16 7.28 25.40
C PRO A 344 -7.54 7.34 23.92
N ALA A 345 -7.65 6.17 23.30
CA ALA A 345 -8.14 6.01 21.93
C ALA A 345 -8.97 4.74 21.80
N ILE A 346 -9.82 4.68 20.78
CA ILE A 346 -10.63 3.50 20.48
C ILE A 346 -10.55 3.16 19.00
N VAL A 347 -10.49 1.86 18.70
CA VAL A 347 -10.59 1.28 17.35
C VAL A 347 -11.70 0.25 17.37
N ILE A 348 -12.65 0.36 16.44
CA ILE A 348 -13.78 -0.55 16.26
C ILE A 348 -13.73 -1.09 14.84
N GLY A 349 -13.75 -2.39 14.64
CA GLY A 349 -13.73 -3.00 13.31
C GLY A 349 -14.83 -4.03 13.13
N TYR A 350 -15.30 -4.15 11.89
CA TYR A 350 -16.30 -5.11 11.47
C TYR A 350 -15.77 -5.87 10.25
N HIS A 351 -15.80 -7.20 10.28
CA HIS A 351 -15.44 -7.99 9.10
C HIS A 351 -16.36 -7.67 7.93
N LYS A 352 -15.77 -7.53 6.75
CA LYS A 352 -16.43 -7.27 5.49
C LYS A 352 -15.85 -8.14 4.37
N PRO A 353 -16.54 -8.29 3.23
CA PRO A 353 -16.04 -9.04 2.10
C PRO A 353 -14.83 -8.38 1.44
N THR A 354 -14.15 -9.15 0.59
CA THR A 354 -12.99 -8.74 -0.19
C THR A 354 -13.36 -7.84 -1.36
N LEU A 355 -12.34 -7.19 -1.93
CA LEU A 355 -12.41 -6.46 -3.19
C LEU A 355 -13.14 -7.27 -4.28
N GLY A 356 -14.04 -6.61 -5.01
CA GLY A 356 -14.83 -7.22 -6.08
C GLY A 356 -16.12 -7.91 -5.64
N HIS A 357 -16.38 -8.02 -4.33
CA HIS A 357 -17.70 -8.44 -3.85
C HIS A 357 -18.72 -7.31 -4.04
N PRO A 358 -19.99 -7.59 -4.41
CA PRO A 358 -20.99 -6.54 -4.65
C PRO A 358 -21.20 -5.55 -3.48
N ASP A 359 -20.95 -5.99 -2.24
CA ASP A 359 -21.09 -5.14 -1.08
C ASP A 359 -19.82 -4.33 -0.76
N ASP A 360 -18.67 -4.63 -1.39
CA ASP A 360 -17.40 -3.96 -1.10
C ASP A 360 -17.46 -2.46 -1.45
N ASP A 361 -17.90 -2.12 -2.66
CA ASP A 361 -18.04 -0.74 -3.10
C ASP A 361 -19.08 0.07 -2.27
N VAL A 362 -20.03 -0.60 -1.58
CA VAL A 362 -20.99 0.05 -0.68
C VAL A 362 -20.29 0.53 0.60
N PHE A 363 -19.24 -0.14 1.05
CA PHE A 363 -18.46 0.30 2.21
C PHE A 363 -17.69 1.59 1.96
N ASP A 364 -17.27 1.86 0.72
CA ASP A 364 -16.66 3.16 0.37
C ASP A 364 -17.67 4.30 0.55
N VAL A 365 -18.94 4.07 0.19
CA VAL A 365 -20.01 5.04 0.39
C VAL A 365 -20.32 5.20 1.89
N ILE A 366 -20.37 4.10 2.65
CA ILE A 366 -20.58 4.14 4.10
C ILE A 366 -19.44 4.90 4.80
N ASP A 367 -18.20 4.67 4.39
CA ASP A 367 -17.02 5.37 4.91
C ASP A 367 -17.16 6.88 4.72
N ALA A 368 -17.49 7.30 3.49
CA ALA A 368 -17.67 8.71 3.18
C ALA A 368 -18.87 9.35 3.91
N VAL A 369 -19.98 8.63 4.08
CA VAL A 369 -21.13 9.11 4.90
C VAL A 369 -20.72 9.31 6.35
N LEU A 370 -19.96 8.36 6.92
CA LEU A 370 -19.61 8.36 8.33
C LEU A 370 -18.50 9.34 8.67
N SER A 371 -17.44 9.45 7.86
CA SER A 371 -16.23 10.17 8.28
C SER A 371 -15.58 11.10 7.24
N ASP A 372 -16.03 11.14 5.98
CA ASP A 372 -15.38 12.01 4.99
C ASP A 372 -15.77 13.48 5.15
N GLY A 373 -14.79 14.26 5.56
CA GLY A 373 -14.89 15.71 5.71
C GLY A 373 -15.71 16.19 6.90
N LEU A 374 -15.75 17.52 7.06
CA LEU A 374 -16.33 18.18 8.24
C LEU A 374 -17.86 18.02 8.37
N THR A 375 -18.53 17.59 7.32
CA THR A 375 -20.00 17.43 7.27
C THR A 375 -20.44 15.97 7.36
N SER A 376 -19.53 15.05 7.58
CA SER A 376 -19.81 13.63 7.81
C SER A 376 -20.49 13.39 9.16
N ARG A 377 -21.26 12.30 9.26
CA ARG A 377 -22.12 12.04 10.44
C ARG A 377 -21.34 11.97 11.75
N LEU A 378 -20.29 11.18 11.80
CA LEU A 378 -19.47 11.03 13.01
C LEU A 378 -18.77 12.34 13.39
N HIS A 379 -18.21 13.08 12.40
CA HIS A 379 -17.56 14.35 12.68
C HIS A 379 -18.56 15.37 13.24
N GLN A 380 -19.73 15.53 12.61
CA GLN A 380 -20.77 16.43 13.11
C GLN A 380 -21.20 16.04 14.53
N LYS A 381 -21.49 14.76 14.75
CA LYS A 381 -22.05 14.28 16.01
C LYS A 381 -21.06 14.31 17.15
N LEU A 382 -19.87 13.71 16.96
CA LEU A 382 -18.92 13.49 18.04
C LEU A 382 -18.01 14.71 18.27
N VAL A 383 -17.57 15.39 17.18
CA VAL A 383 -16.61 16.48 17.30
C VAL A 383 -17.30 17.83 17.48
N ARG A 384 -18.34 18.14 16.68
CA ARG A 384 -18.97 19.47 16.68
C ARG A 384 -20.13 19.62 17.67
N GLU A 385 -21.10 18.69 17.64
CA GLU A 385 -22.33 18.80 18.46
C GLU A 385 -22.07 18.39 19.90
N LYS A 386 -21.75 17.10 20.12
CA LYS A 386 -21.57 16.55 21.48
C LYS A 386 -20.21 16.88 22.09
N ARG A 387 -19.20 17.25 21.29
CA ARG A 387 -17.80 17.50 21.71
C ARG A 387 -17.21 16.36 22.55
N LEU A 388 -17.50 15.13 22.15
CA LEU A 388 -17.02 13.93 22.83
C LEU A 388 -15.63 13.51 22.37
N ALA A 389 -15.25 13.87 21.14
CA ALA A 389 -14.00 13.44 20.52
C ALA A 389 -13.20 14.62 19.96
N VAL A 390 -11.88 14.51 20.01
CA VAL A 390 -10.92 15.40 19.32
C VAL A 390 -10.95 15.07 17.83
N SER A 391 -10.99 13.77 17.50
CA SER A 391 -10.99 13.27 16.13
C SER A 391 -11.79 11.98 16.04
N VAL A 392 -12.36 11.76 14.87
CA VAL A 392 -13.01 10.51 14.48
C VAL A 392 -12.74 10.29 12.99
N GLY A 393 -12.54 9.04 12.60
CA GLY A 393 -12.34 8.64 11.20
C GLY A 393 -12.78 7.22 10.98
N SER A 394 -12.89 6.82 9.72
CA SER A 394 -13.10 5.43 9.32
C SER A 394 -12.21 5.06 8.13
N ASP A 395 -12.10 3.76 7.87
CA ASP A 395 -11.34 3.18 6.77
C ASP A 395 -12.17 2.01 6.22
N ALA A 396 -12.48 2.09 4.93
CA ALA A 396 -13.30 1.08 4.27
C ALA A 396 -12.61 -0.28 4.12
N SER A 397 -11.26 -0.38 4.24
CA SER A 397 -10.54 -1.61 3.92
C SER A 397 -9.22 -1.79 4.69
N HIS A 398 -9.28 -2.38 5.86
CA HIS A 398 -8.11 -2.64 6.72
C HIS A 398 -7.93 -4.14 6.98
N PRO A 399 -6.71 -4.72 6.97
CA PRO A 399 -5.41 -4.13 6.61
C PRO A 399 -5.01 -4.33 5.15
N GLY A 400 -5.88 -4.91 4.34
CA GLY A 400 -5.68 -5.20 2.93
C GLY A 400 -6.99 -5.46 2.22
N VAL A 401 -6.94 -5.80 0.91
CA VAL A 401 -8.13 -5.93 0.05
C VAL A 401 -8.26 -7.27 -0.68
N ARG A 402 -7.20 -8.09 -0.73
CA ARG A 402 -7.19 -9.37 -1.48
C ARG A 402 -7.92 -10.52 -0.77
N ALA A 403 -8.26 -10.35 0.49
CA ALA A 403 -9.05 -11.29 1.29
C ALA A 403 -10.14 -10.52 2.05
N PRO A 404 -11.14 -11.20 2.64
CA PRO A 404 -12.07 -10.56 3.57
C PRO A 404 -11.29 -9.78 4.64
N ASN A 405 -11.71 -8.54 4.87
CA ASN A 405 -10.97 -7.57 5.65
C ASN A 405 -11.91 -6.83 6.64
N LEU A 406 -11.52 -5.65 7.11
CA LEU A 406 -12.28 -4.91 8.12
C LEU A 406 -12.69 -3.53 7.60
N PHE A 407 -13.92 -3.14 7.88
CA PHE A 407 -14.30 -1.74 8.00
C PHE A 407 -13.93 -1.28 9.40
N VAL A 408 -13.18 -0.19 9.53
CA VAL A 408 -12.62 0.27 10.82
C VAL A 408 -13.10 1.68 11.13
N ILE A 409 -13.47 1.93 12.39
CA ILE A 409 -13.76 3.27 12.93
C ILE A 409 -12.77 3.55 14.04
N THR A 410 -12.17 4.73 14.03
CA THR A 410 -11.22 5.19 15.04
C THR A 410 -11.69 6.47 15.68
N ALA A 411 -11.43 6.67 16.98
CA ALA A 411 -11.70 7.94 17.63
C ALA A 411 -10.77 8.19 18.82
N THR A 412 -10.50 9.48 19.07
CA THR A 412 -9.78 9.96 20.24
C THR A 412 -10.73 10.80 21.09
N PRO A 413 -11.06 10.39 22.32
CA PRO A 413 -11.92 11.16 23.21
C PRO A 413 -11.35 12.54 23.52
N LEU A 414 -12.23 13.52 23.69
CA LEU A 414 -11.89 14.84 24.21
C LEU A 414 -12.07 14.84 25.76
N ALA A 415 -10.99 15.03 26.49
CA ALA A 415 -11.09 15.09 27.95
C ALA A 415 -12.13 16.12 28.44
N PRO A 416 -12.98 15.79 29.44
CA PRO A 416 -12.92 14.64 30.34
C PRO A 416 -13.70 13.38 29.88
N HIS A 417 -14.16 13.34 28.62
CA HIS A 417 -14.95 12.23 28.11
C HIS A 417 -14.13 10.95 27.99
N THR A 418 -14.81 9.82 28.09
CA THR A 418 -14.23 8.48 28.08
C THR A 418 -14.36 7.80 26.71
N THR A 419 -13.56 6.76 26.47
CA THR A 419 -13.72 5.89 25.29
C THR A 419 -15.10 5.24 25.24
N ALA A 420 -15.70 4.92 26.39
CA ALA A 420 -17.04 4.32 26.47
C ALA A 420 -18.15 5.29 26.01
N GLU A 421 -18.06 6.58 26.34
CA GLU A 421 -19.01 7.59 25.87
C GLU A 421 -18.89 7.80 24.35
N VAL A 422 -17.66 7.83 23.82
CA VAL A 422 -17.38 7.94 22.38
C VAL A 422 -17.88 6.69 21.65
N GLU A 423 -17.62 5.51 22.18
CA GLU A 423 -18.07 4.22 21.64
C GLU A 423 -19.61 4.17 21.54
N ALA A 424 -20.30 4.56 22.61
CA ALA A 424 -21.76 4.61 22.61
C ALA A 424 -22.30 5.56 21.52
N ALA A 425 -21.70 6.73 21.36
CA ALA A 425 -22.11 7.70 20.35
C ALA A 425 -21.81 7.22 18.91
N ILE A 426 -20.72 6.47 18.69
CA ILE A 426 -20.45 5.81 17.40
C ILE A 426 -21.55 4.79 17.09
N TYR A 427 -21.93 3.97 18.06
CA TYR A 427 -22.99 2.98 17.86
C TYR A 427 -24.35 3.61 17.59
N GLU A 428 -24.69 4.76 18.21
CA GLU A 428 -25.91 5.52 17.88
C GLU A 428 -25.95 5.88 16.38
N GLU A 429 -24.86 6.36 15.80
CA GLU A 429 -24.83 6.74 14.39
C GLU A 429 -24.81 5.51 13.45
N VAL A 430 -24.13 4.43 13.85
CA VAL A 430 -24.15 3.15 13.11
C VAL A 430 -25.57 2.55 13.12
N GLU A 431 -26.29 2.58 14.27
CA GLU A 431 -27.68 2.12 14.34
C GLU A 431 -28.63 2.95 13.48
N LYS A 432 -28.43 4.27 13.37
CA LYS A 432 -29.21 5.10 12.45
C LYS A 432 -29.04 4.68 11.00
N LEU A 433 -27.81 4.33 10.56
CA LEU A 433 -27.59 3.81 9.20
C LEU A 433 -28.39 2.54 8.90
N LYS A 434 -28.65 1.71 9.92
CA LYS A 434 -29.45 0.48 9.77
C LYS A 434 -30.95 0.75 9.74
N GLN A 435 -31.41 1.78 10.45
CA GLN A 435 -32.84 2.05 10.66
C GLN A 435 -33.39 3.09 9.69
N GLU A 436 -32.56 4.05 9.29
CA GLU A 436 -32.97 5.20 8.47
C GLU A 436 -32.14 5.23 7.19
N PRO A 437 -32.79 5.30 6.02
CA PRO A 437 -32.04 5.47 4.76
C PRO A 437 -31.31 6.81 4.75
N VAL A 438 -30.12 6.82 4.15
CA VAL A 438 -29.37 8.05 3.85
C VAL A 438 -30.23 8.96 2.96
N SER A 439 -30.31 10.26 3.28
CA SER A 439 -31.09 11.19 2.46
C SER A 439 -30.51 11.31 1.04
N ALA A 440 -31.38 11.57 0.06
CA ALA A 440 -30.93 11.72 -1.33
C ALA A 440 -29.84 12.81 -1.47
N GLN A 441 -29.98 13.93 -0.77
CA GLN A 441 -29.00 15.02 -0.78
C GLN A 441 -27.64 14.60 -0.20
N GLU A 442 -27.64 13.83 0.88
CA GLU A 442 -26.41 13.31 1.51
C GLU A 442 -25.73 12.29 0.61
N LEU A 443 -26.48 11.36 0.02
CA LEU A 443 -25.97 10.36 -0.90
C LEU A 443 -25.38 11.01 -2.16
N ASP A 444 -26.10 11.93 -2.81
CA ASP A 444 -25.62 12.65 -3.98
C ASP A 444 -24.32 13.41 -3.70
N LYS A 445 -24.22 14.07 -2.53
CA LYS A 445 -22.99 14.74 -2.10
C LYS A 445 -21.82 13.75 -2.00
N VAL A 446 -22.02 12.62 -1.34
CA VAL A 446 -21.00 11.60 -1.12
C VAL A 446 -20.54 10.99 -2.44
N LEU A 447 -21.46 10.57 -3.31
CA LEU A 447 -21.13 10.02 -4.63
C LEU A 447 -20.35 11.01 -5.50
N ASN A 448 -20.74 12.29 -5.48
CA ASN A 448 -20.01 13.34 -6.19
C ASN A 448 -18.60 13.55 -5.64
N ASN A 449 -18.41 13.52 -4.31
CA ASN A 449 -17.10 13.64 -3.68
C ASN A 449 -16.20 12.47 -4.06
N LEU A 450 -16.67 11.21 -3.89
CA LEU A 450 -15.91 10.02 -4.26
C LEU A 450 -15.47 10.03 -5.74
N ASN A 451 -16.38 10.42 -6.65
CA ASN A 451 -16.01 10.56 -8.06
C ASN A 451 -14.98 11.68 -8.28
N ALA A 452 -15.11 12.81 -7.59
CA ALA A 452 -14.14 13.91 -7.68
C ALA A 452 -12.76 13.53 -7.12
N ASP A 453 -12.71 12.74 -6.03
CA ASP A 453 -11.48 12.25 -5.44
C ASP A 453 -10.76 11.25 -6.35
N LEU A 454 -11.50 10.33 -6.97
CA LEU A 454 -10.95 9.46 -7.98
C LEU A 454 -10.34 10.26 -9.14
N VAL A 455 -11.08 11.22 -9.70
CA VAL A 455 -10.58 12.08 -10.79
C VAL A 455 -9.34 12.86 -10.35
N ARG A 456 -9.30 13.39 -9.13
CA ARG A 456 -8.13 14.08 -8.57
C ARG A 456 -6.93 13.13 -8.45
N GLY A 457 -7.12 11.92 -7.95
CA GLY A 457 -6.09 10.89 -7.83
C GLY A 457 -5.46 10.49 -9.16
N LEU A 458 -6.27 10.47 -10.24
CA LEU A 458 -5.81 10.13 -11.59
C LEU A 458 -5.16 11.30 -12.37
N ARG A 459 -5.16 12.53 -11.82
CA ARG A 459 -4.62 13.72 -12.51
C ARG A 459 -3.10 13.71 -12.63
N SER A 460 -2.40 13.36 -11.55
CA SER A 460 -0.93 13.31 -11.56
C SER A 460 -0.44 12.04 -12.25
N ASN A 461 0.77 12.11 -12.85
CA ASN A 461 1.38 10.94 -13.46
C ASN A 461 1.63 9.84 -12.41
N SER A 462 2.16 10.21 -11.23
CA SER A 462 2.44 9.28 -10.14
C SER A 462 1.17 8.64 -9.57
N GLY A 463 0.09 9.43 -9.39
CA GLY A 463 -1.19 8.92 -8.90
C GLY A 463 -1.80 7.91 -9.86
N LEU A 464 -1.81 8.23 -11.18
CA LEU A 464 -2.33 7.29 -12.18
C LEU A 464 -1.46 6.02 -12.27
N ALA A 465 -0.14 6.13 -12.28
CA ALA A 465 0.75 4.98 -12.29
C ALA A 465 0.50 4.07 -11.06
N SER A 466 0.33 4.68 -9.87
CA SER A 466 0.01 3.94 -8.65
C SER A 466 -1.32 3.20 -8.73
N GLN A 467 -2.37 3.84 -9.22
CA GLN A 467 -3.70 3.22 -9.32
C GLN A 467 -3.72 2.07 -10.34
N LEU A 468 -3.11 2.27 -11.51
CA LEU A 468 -3.01 1.21 -12.53
C LEU A 468 -2.28 -0.03 -11.98
N ALA A 469 -1.10 0.17 -11.36
CA ALA A 469 -0.32 -0.92 -10.80
C ALA A 469 -1.01 -1.60 -9.61
N LEU A 470 -1.69 -0.82 -8.74
CA LEU A 470 -2.45 -1.34 -7.61
C LEU A 470 -3.54 -2.30 -8.08
N TYR A 471 -4.46 -1.82 -8.92
CA TYR A 471 -5.61 -2.65 -9.31
C TYR A 471 -5.21 -3.83 -10.19
N GLN A 472 -4.18 -3.67 -11.03
CA GLN A 472 -3.61 -4.83 -11.73
C GLN A 472 -3.08 -5.89 -10.76
N ALA A 473 -2.43 -5.48 -9.67
CA ALA A 473 -1.86 -6.41 -8.69
C ALA A 473 -2.91 -7.07 -7.78
N VAL A 474 -3.93 -6.31 -7.32
CA VAL A 474 -4.91 -6.83 -6.34
C VAL A 474 -6.17 -7.40 -6.95
N ALA A 475 -6.65 -6.82 -8.08
CA ALA A 475 -7.85 -7.28 -8.79
C ALA A 475 -7.52 -8.16 -10.01
N GLY A 476 -6.26 -8.21 -10.45
CA GLY A 476 -5.85 -8.90 -11.67
C GLY A 476 -6.17 -8.14 -12.97
N ASP A 477 -6.89 -7.03 -12.88
CA ASP A 477 -7.23 -6.15 -14.01
C ASP A 477 -7.27 -4.68 -13.55
N TRP A 478 -6.44 -3.84 -14.15
CA TRP A 478 -6.41 -2.41 -13.88
C TRP A 478 -7.74 -1.69 -14.19
N ARG A 479 -8.57 -2.27 -15.08
CA ARG A 479 -9.90 -1.73 -15.45
C ARG A 479 -10.86 -1.71 -14.27
N TYR A 480 -10.52 -2.39 -13.18
CA TYR A 480 -11.29 -2.33 -11.93
C TYR A 480 -11.46 -0.90 -11.42
N ILE A 481 -10.53 0.02 -11.72
CA ILE A 481 -10.69 1.47 -11.44
C ILE A 481 -12.03 2.00 -11.98
N LEU A 482 -12.39 1.62 -13.22
CA LEU A 482 -13.64 2.03 -13.85
C LEU A 482 -14.84 1.25 -13.32
N THR A 483 -14.66 -0.05 -13.11
CA THR A 483 -15.71 -0.93 -12.58
C THR A 483 -16.13 -0.49 -11.18
N SER A 484 -15.20 -0.23 -10.27
CA SER A 484 -15.49 0.27 -8.92
C SER A 484 -16.19 1.63 -8.97
N ARG A 485 -15.69 2.57 -9.78
CA ARG A 485 -16.37 3.86 -9.98
C ARG A 485 -17.83 3.70 -10.41
N ASP A 486 -18.07 2.85 -11.40
CA ASP A 486 -19.42 2.64 -11.95
C ASP A 486 -20.33 1.89 -10.96
N ASN A 487 -19.76 1.04 -10.10
CA ASN A 487 -20.47 0.38 -9.00
C ASN A 487 -20.82 1.38 -7.90
N VAL A 488 -19.85 2.17 -7.43
CA VAL A 488 -20.07 3.24 -6.42
C VAL A 488 -21.17 4.19 -6.89
N ALA A 489 -21.16 4.59 -8.17
CA ALA A 489 -22.17 5.49 -8.73
C ALA A 489 -23.61 4.90 -8.73
N LYS A 490 -23.76 3.58 -8.60
CA LYS A 490 -25.06 2.87 -8.55
C LYS A 490 -25.54 2.59 -7.14
N VAL A 491 -24.73 2.84 -6.13
CA VAL A 491 -25.09 2.57 -4.73
C VAL A 491 -26.31 3.41 -4.34
N THR A 492 -27.29 2.74 -3.77
CA THR A 492 -28.53 3.35 -3.31
C THR A 492 -28.55 3.50 -1.78
N ALA A 493 -29.42 4.36 -1.27
CA ALA A 493 -29.66 4.47 0.17
C ALA A 493 -30.12 3.13 0.78
N GLY A 494 -30.84 2.32 0.02
CA GLY A 494 -31.25 0.96 0.42
C GLY A 494 -30.05 -0.01 0.53
N ASP A 495 -29.06 0.11 -0.35
CA ASP A 495 -27.85 -0.70 -0.25
C ASP A 495 -27.03 -0.33 0.98
N VAL A 496 -26.85 0.96 1.26
CA VAL A 496 -26.20 1.45 2.48
C VAL A 496 -26.88 0.88 3.74
N GLN A 497 -28.21 0.95 3.80
CA GLN A 497 -29.00 0.45 4.93
C GLN A 497 -28.86 -1.08 5.07
N ARG A 498 -29.00 -1.82 3.97
CA ARG A 498 -28.88 -3.28 3.92
C ARG A 498 -27.49 -3.74 4.38
N VAL A 499 -26.44 -3.17 3.82
CA VAL A 499 -25.05 -3.51 4.16
C VAL A 499 -24.75 -3.15 5.62
N ALA A 500 -25.17 -1.99 6.09
CA ALA A 500 -25.02 -1.62 7.50
C ALA A 500 -25.73 -2.61 8.42
N ALA A 501 -26.96 -3.02 8.11
CA ALA A 501 -27.72 -3.99 8.90
C ALA A 501 -27.06 -5.39 8.89
N GLN A 502 -26.50 -5.82 7.78
CA GLN A 502 -25.89 -7.13 7.61
C GLN A 502 -24.56 -7.25 8.35
N TYR A 503 -23.67 -6.25 8.24
CA TYR A 503 -22.28 -6.37 8.69
C TYR A 503 -22.00 -5.68 10.02
N PHE A 504 -22.67 -4.59 10.36
CA PHE A 504 -22.40 -3.86 11.61
C PHE A 504 -23.16 -4.48 12.80
N THR A 505 -22.95 -5.76 13.00
CA THR A 505 -23.56 -6.51 14.11
C THR A 505 -22.59 -6.65 15.27
N ARG A 506 -23.12 -6.82 16.48
CA ARG A 506 -22.28 -7.03 17.66
C ARG A 506 -21.41 -8.27 17.54
N SER A 507 -21.92 -9.36 16.95
CA SER A 507 -21.17 -10.59 16.79
C SER A 507 -20.01 -10.48 15.82
N ASN A 508 -20.06 -9.54 14.86
CA ASN A 508 -19.05 -9.29 13.84
C ASN A 508 -18.02 -8.22 14.25
N ARG A 509 -18.13 -7.69 15.48
CA ARG A 509 -17.37 -6.54 15.94
C ARG A 509 -16.14 -6.93 16.75
N THR A 510 -15.01 -6.26 16.47
CA THR A 510 -13.82 -6.26 17.32
C THR A 510 -13.56 -4.84 17.80
N VAL A 511 -13.24 -4.68 19.08
CA VAL A 511 -12.98 -3.39 19.73
C VAL A 511 -11.65 -3.46 20.44
N ALA A 512 -10.78 -2.47 20.20
CA ALA A 512 -9.57 -2.24 20.96
C ALA A 512 -9.62 -0.86 21.61
N VAL A 513 -9.23 -0.78 22.87
CA VAL A 513 -9.23 0.46 23.64
C VAL A 513 -7.84 0.70 24.19
N LEU A 514 -7.28 1.88 23.93
CA LEU A 514 -6.09 2.37 24.61
C LEU A 514 -6.50 3.05 25.91
N VAL A 515 -5.98 2.58 27.02
CA VAL A 515 -6.22 3.15 28.34
C VAL A 515 -4.93 3.72 28.90
N LYS A 516 -5.04 4.86 29.58
CA LYS A 516 -3.89 5.46 30.23
C LYS A 516 -3.40 4.57 31.36
N LYS A 517 -2.13 4.19 31.31
CA LYS A 517 -1.47 3.40 32.35
C LYS A 517 -1.62 4.12 33.70
N SER A 518 -2.36 3.52 34.63
CA SER A 518 -2.44 4.05 35.99
C SER A 518 -1.09 3.90 36.65
N LEU A 519 -0.49 5.00 37.06
CA LEU A 519 0.64 4.99 37.99
C LEU A 519 0.13 4.42 39.32
N ASN A 520 0.09 3.08 39.44
CA ASN A 520 -0.09 2.48 40.75
C ASN A 520 1.07 2.97 41.62
N LYS A 521 0.77 3.93 42.50
CA LYS A 521 1.59 4.23 43.65
C LYS A 521 1.54 3.00 44.56
N SER A 522 2.34 2.00 44.28
CA SER A 522 2.79 1.07 45.30
C SER A 522 3.76 1.84 46.21
N VAL A 523 3.18 2.72 47.01
CA VAL A 523 3.83 3.14 48.25
C VAL A 523 3.76 1.91 49.14
N THR A 524 4.76 1.05 49.00
CA THR A 524 5.08 0.12 50.08
C THR A 524 5.44 1.00 51.28
N ALA A 525 4.48 1.15 52.18
CA ALA A 525 4.74 1.69 53.49
C ALA A 525 5.80 0.78 54.13
N MET A 526 7.03 1.21 54.11
CA MET A 526 8.04 0.75 55.07
C MET A 526 7.56 1.24 56.43
N SER A 527 6.76 0.41 57.09
CA SER A 527 6.47 0.53 58.50
C SER A 527 7.80 0.49 59.24
N GLY A 528 8.16 1.64 59.82
CA GLY A 528 9.31 1.74 60.68
C GLY A 528 9.16 0.78 61.87
N ASN A 529 10.13 -0.05 62.05
CA ASN A 529 10.38 -0.65 63.33
C ASN A 529 11.06 0.39 64.18
N GLU A 530 10.29 1.00 65.07
CA GLU A 530 10.81 1.69 66.27
C GLU A 530 11.52 0.64 67.12
N VAL A 531 12.80 0.79 67.25
CA VAL A 531 13.60 0.19 68.34
C VAL A 531 13.46 1.12 69.54
N GLN A 532 12.76 0.76 70.58
CA GLN A 532 12.82 1.39 71.90
C GLN A 532 13.93 0.78 72.76
N PRO A 533 14.43 1.54 73.74
CA PRO A 533 15.79 1.49 74.29
C PRO A 533 16.12 0.27 75.16
#